data_77d1c6644d4a83898353ae6fa8553c0a
#
_entry.id   77d1c6644d4a83898353ae6fa8553c0a
#
_cell.length_a   1.000
_cell.length_b   1.000
_cell.length_c   1.000
_cell.angle_alpha   90.00
_cell.angle_beta   90.00
_cell.angle_gamma   90.00
#
_symmetry.space_group_name_H-M   'P 1'
#
loop_
_entity.id
_entity.type
_entity.pdbx_description
1 polymer ?
#
loop_
_entity_poly.entity_id
_entity_poly.type
_entity_poly.pdbx_seq_one_letter_code
_entity_poly.pdbx_strand_id
1 'polypeptide(L)'
;MRLTTKQVAKLIRFALKKRCKTLKVRMARGTAYGNIDIWAGDSSKGFTPEEKAALEFYGLPYCANCAGVSYEDREYWIKRMCQLDPEVEAYYLSLILQNRQ
;
A
#
# COMPACT_ATOMS: atom_id res chain seq x y z
N MET A 1 2.35 -19.37 -0.83
CA MET A 1 3.18 -18.68 -1.85
C MET A 1 3.19 -17.18 -1.60
N ARG A 2 4.33 -16.56 -1.77
CA ARG A 2 4.49 -15.14 -1.45
C ARG A 2 4.42 -14.28 -2.72
N LEU A 3 3.91 -13.07 -2.55
CA LEU A 3 3.95 -12.09 -3.62
C LEU A 3 5.36 -11.49 -3.75
N THR A 4 5.73 -11.13 -4.98
CA THR A 4 6.95 -10.35 -5.19
C THR A 4 6.72 -8.92 -4.66
N THR A 5 7.81 -8.18 -4.42
CA THR A 5 7.71 -6.79 -3.98
C THR A 5 6.89 -5.96 -4.98
N LYS A 6 7.07 -6.20 -6.27
CA LYS A 6 6.31 -5.52 -7.31
C LYS A 6 4.81 -5.81 -7.21
N GLN A 7 4.44 -7.06 -6.94
CA GLN A 7 3.05 -7.44 -6.77
C GLN A 7 2.45 -6.84 -5.51
N VAL A 8 3.22 -6.78 -4.42
CA VAL A 8 2.79 -6.12 -3.19
C VAL A 8 2.50 -4.65 -3.46
N ALA A 9 3.38 -3.97 -4.19
CA ALA A 9 3.15 -2.56 -4.53
C ALA A 9 1.87 -2.39 -5.38
N LYS A 10 1.62 -3.31 -6.31
CA LYS A 10 0.39 -3.29 -7.12
C LYS A 10 -0.85 -3.47 -6.25
N LEU A 11 -0.79 -4.40 -5.31
CA LEU A 11 -1.92 -4.68 -4.42
C LEU A 11 -2.24 -3.46 -3.54
N ILE A 12 -1.22 -2.90 -2.92
CA ILE A 12 -1.40 -1.72 -2.06
C ILE A 12 -1.90 -0.53 -2.87
N ARG A 13 -1.36 -0.35 -4.08
CA ARG A 13 -1.82 0.72 -4.96
C ARG A 13 -3.30 0.53 -5.32
N PHE A 14 -3.71 -0.68 -5.66
CA PHE A 14 -5.10 -0.98 -5.95
C PHE A 14 -6.00 -0.62 -4.76
N ALA A 15 -5.62 -1.06 -3.56
CA ALA A 15 -6.40 -0.81 -2.36
C ALA A 15 -6.54 0.69 -2.06
N LEU A 16 -5.43 1.41 -2.07
CA LEU A 16 -5.44 2.84 -1.72
C LEU A 16 -6.09 3.70 -2.80
N LYS A 17 -5.88 3.38 -4.07
CA LYS A 17 -6.46 4.16 -5.17
C LYS A 17 -7.98 4.06 -5.22
N LYS A 18 -8.57 2.99 -4.70
CA LYS A 18 -10.02 2.88 -4.57
C LYS A 18 -10.58 3.98 -3.65
N ARG A 19 -9.79 4.39 -2.68
CA ARG A 19 -10.23 5.34 -1.64
C ARG A 19 -9.72 6.75 -1.86
N CYS A 20 -8.52 6.88 -2.43
CA CYS A 20 -7.96 8.18 -2.73
C CYS A 20 -6.98 8.07 -3.90
N LYS A 21 -7.31 8.70 -5.01
CA LYS A 21 -6.54 8.57 -6.26
C LYS A 21 -5.21 9.31 -6.22
N THR A 22 -5.02 10.24 -5.30
CA THR A 22 -3.81 11.06 -5.26
C THR A 22 -2.63 10.39 -4.57
N LEU A 23 -2.87 9.36 -3.74
CA LEU A 23 -1.79 8.64 -3.07
C LEU A 23 -0.90 7.94 -4.10
N LYS A 24 0.41 7.98 -3.86
CA LYS A 24 1.41 7.33 -4.71
C LYS A 24 2.03 6.18 -3.95
N VAL A 25 2.15 5.03 -4.60
CA VAL A 25 2.72 3.83 -4.01
C VAL A 25 3.92 3.41 -4.85
N ARG A 26 5.07 3.24 -4.22
CA ARG A 26 6.31 2.89 -4.91
C ARG A 26 7.10 1.85 -4.11
N MET A 27 7.90 1.07 -4.81
CA MET A 27 8.88 0.20 -4.17
C MET A 27 10.08 1.02 -3.74
N ALA A 28 10.59 0.77 -2.53
CA ALA A 28 11.84 1.37 -2.09
C ALA A 28 13.02 0.81 -2.87
N ARG A 29 14.10 1.59 -2.95
CA ARG A 29 15.32 1.22 -3.69
C ARG A 29 16.51 1.11 -2.74
N GLY A 30 17.57 0.47 -3.23
CA GLY A 30 18.83 0.35 -2.50
C GLY A 30 18.71 -0.54 -1.27
N THR A 31 19.25 -0.08 -0.14
CA THR A 31 19.26 -0.84 1.10
C THR A 31 17.88 -1.05 1.69
N ALA A 32 16.89 -0.26 1.26
CA ALA A 32 15.51 -0.40 1.70
C ALA A 32 14.69 -1.33 0.79
N TYR A 33 15.37 -2.13 -0.02
CA TYR A 33 14.70 -3.09 -0.91
C TYR A 33 13.73 -3.98 -0.12
N GLY A 34 12.53 -4.15 -0.66
CA GLY A 34 11.47 -4.90 0.00
C GLY A 34 10.47 -4.04 0.75
N ASN A 35 10.81 -2.79 1.04
CA ASN A 35 9.88 -1.85 1.64
C ASN A 35 8.95 -1.26 0.58
N ILE A 36 7.77 -0.84 1.03
CA ILE A 36 6.81 -0.14 0.17
C ILE A 36 6.66 1.28 0.71
N ASP A 37 6.88 2.25 -0.17
CA ASP A 37 6.75 3.67 0.17
C ASP A 37 5.41 4.21 -0.32
N ILE A 38 4.71 4.92 0.55
CA ILE A 38 3.46 5.59 0.22
C ILE A 38 3.67 7.08 0.39
N TRP A 39 3.39 7.83 -0.67
CA TRP A 39 3.63 9.27 -0.72
C TRP A 39 2.34 10.03 -0.97
N ALA A 40 2.26 11.23 -0.38
CA ALA A 40 1.21 12.19 -0.70
C ALA A 40 1.29 12.58 -2.18
N GLY A 41 0.15 12.92 -2.76
CA GLY A 41 0.09 13.38 -4.15
C GLY A 41 0.91 14.65 -4.37
N ASP A 42 0.91 15.55 -3.37
CA ASP A 42 1.75 16.75 -3.37
C ASP A 42 2.67 16.70 -2.15
N SER A 43 3.92 16.31 -2.39
CA SER A 43 4.88 16.13 -1.30
C SER A 43 5.24 17.44 -0.57
N SER A 44 4.98 18.59 -1.19
CA SER A 44 5.24 19.87 -0.55
C SER A 44 4.18 20.23 0.51
N LYS A 45 3.02 19.60 0.45
CA LYS A 45 1.89 19.89 1.35
C LYS A 45 1.61 18.79 2.37
N GLY A 46 2.25 17.64 2.24
CA GLY A 46 1.97 16.48 3.08
C GLY A 46 0.66 15.80 2.72
N PHE A 47 0.25 14.86 3.55
CA PHE A 47 -0.99 14.11 3.32
C PHE A 47 -2.22 15.01 3.52
N THR A 48 -3.13 14.96 2.55
CA THR A 48 -4.44 15.63 2.65
C THR A 48 -5.35 14.86 3.61
N PRO A 49 -6.45 15.48 4.11
CA PRO A 49 -7.43 14.73 4.92
C PRO A 49 -7.96 13.49 4.22
N GLU A 50 -8.18 13.52 2.90
CA GLU A 50 -8.64 12.36 2.15
C GLU A 50 -7.60 11.26 2.12
N GLU A 51 -6.32 11.64 1.94
CA GLU A 51 -5.21 10.68 1.95
C GLU A 51 -5.05 10.04 3.32
N LYS A 52 -5.16 10.84 4.39
CA LYS A 52 -5.12 10.33 5.76
C LYS A 52 -6.27 9.35 6.02
N ALA A 53 -7.47 9.66 5.55
CA ALA A 53 -8.63 8.80 5.73
C ALA A 53 -8.44 7.45 5.02
N ALA A 54 -7.83 7.44 3.83
CA ALA A 54 -7.56 6.21 3.11
C ALA A 54 -6.56 5.33 3.87
N LEU A 55 -5.50 5.94 4.42
CA LEU A 55 -4.52 5.20 5.22
C LEU A 55 -5.16 4.66 6.49
N GLU A 56 -5.96 5.47 7.16
CA GLU A 56 -6.63 5.09 8.42
C GLU A 56 -7.64 3.97 8.20
N PHE A 57 -8.29 3.93 7.05
CA PHE A 57 -9.25 2.86 6.76
C PHE A 57 -8.61 1.48 6.88
N TYR A 58 -7.38 1.34 6.39
CA TYR A 58 -6.65 0.07 6.48
C TYR A 58 -5.80 -0.04 7.74
N GLY A 59 -5.84 0.96 8.61
CA GLY A 59 -5.05 0.98 9.83
C GLY A 59 -3.56 1.15 9.60
N LEU A 60 -3.18 1.75 8.47
CA LEU A 60 -1.78 2.00 8.15
C LEU A 60 -1.28 3.21 8.95
N PRO A 61 -0.22 3.06 9.76
CA PRO A 61 0.31 4.19 10.52
C PRO A 61 1.01 5.19 9.59
N TYR A 62 0.90 6.46 9.92
CA TYR A 62 1.56 7.51 9.16
C TYR A 62 1.91 8.68 10.08
N CYS A 63 2.84 9.50 9.63
CA CYS A 63 3.21 10.73 10.34
C CYS A 63 2.31 11.86 9.84
N ALA A 64 1.63 12.54 10.79
CA ALA A 64 0.68 13.61 10.43
C ALA A 64 1.37 14.80 9.74
N ASN A 65 2.68 14.99 9.98
CA ASN A 65 3.44 16.12 9.45
C ASN A 65 4.39 15.72 8.32
N CYS A 66 4.29 14.46 7.84
CA CYS A 66 5.16 13.97 6.78
C CYS A 66 4.38 13.85 5.47
N ALA A 67 5.12 13.80 4.37
CA ALA A 67 4.55 13.63 3.04
C ALA A 67 4.64 12.21 2.54
N GLY A 68 5.23 11.30 3.32
CA GLY A 68 5.39 9.91 2.95
C GLY A 68 5.72 9.04 4.14
N VAL A 69 5.49 7.73 3.97
CA VAL A 69 5.83 6.70 4.97
C VAL A 69 6.35 5.47 4.26
N SER A 70 7.13 4.67 4.97
CA SER A 70 7.68 3.42 4.45
C SER A 70 7.24 2.28 5.36
N TYR A 71 6.81 1.17 4.75
CA TYR A 71 6.33 0.01 5.50
C TYR A 71 7.24 -1.20 5.22
N GLU A 72 7.74 -1.82 6.28
CA GLU A 72 8.61 -2.99 6.18
C GLU A 72 7.84 -4.30 6.27
N ASP A 73 6.88 -4.38 7.17
CA ASP A 73 6.10 -5.61 7.40
C ASP A 73 4.94 -5.71 6.42
N ARG A 74 5.28 -5.99 5.18
CA ARG A 74 4.31 -6.02 4.09
C ARG A 74 3.28 -7.16 4.23
N GLU A 75 3.67 -8.31 4.81
CA GLU A 75 2.74 -9.43 4.97
C GLU A 75 1.64 -9.11 5.96
N TYR A 76 1.99 -8.46 7.04
CA TYR A 76 1.03 -8.02 8.03
C TYR A 76 -0.01 -7.07 7.42
N TRP A 77 0.45 -6.08 6.64
CA TRP A 77 -0.44 -5.09 6.03
C TRP A 77 -1.34 -5.70 4.96
N ILE A 78 -0.80 -6.62 4.15
CA ILE A 78 -1.59 -7.32 3.15
C ILE A 78 -2.71 -8.10 3.81
N LYS A 79 -2.40 -8.86 4.85
CA LYS A 79 -3.38 -9.65 5.57
C LYS A 79 -4.50 -8.76 6.13
N ARG A 80 -4.11 -7.63 6.71
CA ARG A 80 -5.07 -6.68 7.26
C ARG A 80 -5.97 -6.07 6.19
N MET A 81 -5.38 -5.67 5.06
CA MET A 81 -6.14 -5.11 3.94
C MET A 81 -7.14 -6.12 3.38
N CYS A 82 -6.73 -7.38 3.24
CA CYS A 82 -7.61 -8.44 2.76
C CYS A 82 -8.77 -8.70 3.72
N GLN A 83 -8.53 -8.62 5.02
CA GLN A 83 -9.57 -8.79 6.01
C GLN A 83 -10.61 -7.67 5.97
N LEU A 84 -10.16 -6.45 5.67
CA LEU A 84 -11.02 -5.27 5.68
C LEU A 84 -11.74 -5.02 4.36
N ASP A 85 -11.23 -5.57 3.26
CA ASP A 85 -11.73 -5.24 1.92
C ASP A 85 -11.78 -6.50 1.05
N PRO A 86 -12.98 -7.06 0.79
CA PRO A 86 -13.11 -8.27 -0.03
C PRO A 86 -12.57 -8.11 -1.46
N GLU A 87 -12.62 -6.92 -2.04
CA GLU A 87 -12.08 -6.68 -3.38
C GLU A 87 -10.55 -6.77 -3.39
N VAL A 88 -9.92 -6.31 -2.31
CA VAL A 88 -8.48 -6.43 -2.15
C VAL A 88 -8.10 -7.91 -1.99
N GLU A 89 -8.88 -8.68 -1.23
CA GLU A 89 -8.65 -10.11 -1.09
C GLU A 89 -8.75 -10.82 -2.44
N ALA A 90 -9.76 -10.51 -3.24
CA ALA A 90 -9.94 -11.10 -4.57
C ALA A 90 -8.75 -10.78 -5.47
N TYR A 91 -8.25 -9.55 -5.43
CA TYR A 91 -7.07 -9.15 -6.20
C TYR A 91 -5.83 -9.91 -5.73
N TYR A 92 -5.65 -10.02 -4.40
CA TYR A 92 -4.55 -10.79 -3.81
C TYR A 92 -4.55 -12.23 -4.31
N LEU A 93 -5.71 -12.89 -4.30
CA LEU A 93 -5.83 -14.28 -4.75
C LEU A 93 -5.49 -14.41 -6.24
N SER A 94 -5.86 -13.42 -7.06
CA SER A 94 -5.52 -13.45 -8.48
C SER A 94 -4.01 -13.35 -8.70
N LEU A 95 -3.31 -12.54 -7.89
CA LEU A 95 -1.85 -12.44 -7.97
C LEU A 95 -1.17 -13.74 -7.55
N ILE A 96 -1.68 -14.39 -6.51
CA ILE A 96 -1.16 -15.69 -6.06
C ILE A 96 -1.32 -16.74 -7.18
N LEU A 97 -2.47 -16.75 -7.85
CA LEU A 97 -2.70 -17.68 -8.98
C LEU A 97 -1.71 -17.44 -10.12
N GLN A 98 -1.37 -16.19 -10.41
CA GLN A 98 -0.35 -15.89 -11.43
C GLN A 98 0.99 -16.51 -11.09
N ASN A 99 1.34 -16.58 -9.81
CA ASN A 99 2.63 -17.11 -9.37
C ASN A 99 2.70 -18.64 -9.42
N ARG A 100 1.58 -19.31 -9.65
CA ARG A 100 1.53 -20.77 -9.75
C ARG A 100 1.68 -21.29 -11.17
N GLN A 101 1.69 -20.39 -12.13
CA GLN A 101 1.78 -20.75 -13.55
C GLN A 101 3.22 -20.89 -14.03
#